data_a3dee91a515947911f310d036cd8f412
#
_entry.id   a3dee91a515947911f310d036cd8f412
#
_cell.length_a   1.000
_cell.length_b   1.000
_cell.length_c   1.000
_cell.angle_alpha   90.00
_cell.angle_beta   90.00
_cell.angle_gamma   90.00
#
_symmetry.space_group_name_H-M   'P 1'
#
loop_
_entity.id
_entity.type
_entity.pdbx_description
1 polymer ?
#
loop_
_entity_poly.entity_id
_entity_poly.type
_entity_poly.pdbx_seq_one_letter_code
_entity_poly.pdbx_strand_id
1 'polypeptide(L)'
;MNNRIQQLAEQARKHFPKTEMSGEFWLFDEGKFAELIVQECVSVINTEAGEREDDDEYERAWKMGTEFAVYQIKQHFGVEE
;
A
#
# COMPACT_ATOMS: atom_id res chain seq x y z
N MET A 1 -17.19 -3.80 5.06
CA MET A 1 -15.85 -3.40 4.62
C MET A 1 -15.03 -4.65 4.34
N ASN A 2 -14.17 -4.59 3.35
CA ASN A 2 -13.31 -5.72 2.97
C ASN A 2 -12.33 -6.05 4.11
N ASN A 3 -12.11 -7.35 4.35
CA ASN A 3 -11.21 -7.78 5.43
C ASN A 3 -9.80 -7.24 5.27
N ARG A 4 -9.31 -7.11 4.03
CA ARG A 4 -7.96 -6.58 3.81
C ARG A 4 -7.87 -5.12 4.23
N ILE A 5 -8.89 -4.34 3.93
CA ILE A 5 -8.92 -2.93 4.34
C ILE A 5 -8.92 -2.83 5.86
N GLN A 6 -9.68 -3.70 6.54
CA GLN A 6 -9.70 -3.74 8.01
C GLN A 6 -8.33 -4.08 8.58
N GLN A 7 -7.63 -5.06 7.99
CA GLN A 7 -6.28 -5.43 8.42
C GLN A 7 -5.31 -4.25 8.28
N LEU A 8 -5.40 -3.52 7.18
CA LEU A 8 -4.54 -2.35 6.97
C LEU A 8 -4.87 -1.24 7.95
N ALA A 9 -6.15 -1.05 8.25
CA ALA A 9 -6.57 -0.06 9.23
C ALA A 9 -6.04 -0.41 10.63
N GLU A 10 -6.05 -1.68 10.98
CA GLU A 10 -5.50 -2.12 12.27
C GLU A 10 -4.00 -1.87 12.35
N GLN A 11 -3.27 -2.10 11.26
CA GLN A 11 -1.85 -1.83 11.20
C GLN A 11 -1.54 -0.34 11.34
N ALA A 12 -2.49 0.52 10.98
CA ALA A 12 -2.32 1.97 11.08
C ALA A 12 -2.69 2.53 12.44
N ARG A 13 -3.14 1.70 13.37
CA ARG A 13 -3.45 2.14 14.73
C ARG A 13 -2.19 2.17 15.56
N LYS A 14 -2.08 3.21 16.39
CA LYS A 14 -1.00 3.30 17.37
C LYS A 14 -1.55 3.06 18.75
N HIS A 15 -0.91 2.18 19.48
CA HIS A 15 -1.28 1.88 20.86
C HIS A 15 -0.46 2.74 21.81
N PHE A 16 -1.16 3.39 22.73
CA PHE A 16 -0.53 4.17 23.79
C PHE A 16 -0.83 3.48 25.10
N PRO A 17 0.17 2.93 25.78
CA PRO A 17 -0.06 2.21 27.02
C PRO A 17 -0.49 3.15 28.13
N LYS A 18 -1.10 2.60 29.15
CA LYS A 18 -1.54 3.33 30.33
C LYS A 18 -0.34 3.99 31.01
N THR A 19 -0.51 5.26 31.35
CA THR A 19 0.49 6.02 32.12
C THR A 19 -0.19 6.58 33.37
N GLU A 20 0.60 7.24 34.22
CA GLU A 20 0.04 7.90 35.40
C GLU A 20 -0.93 9.03 35.03
N MET A 21 -0.73 9.63 33.84
CA MET A 21 -1.49 10.79 33.39
C MET A 21 -2.70 10.43 32.53
N SER A 22 -2.72 9.23 31.95
CA SER A 22 -3.80 8.82 31.07
C SER A 22 -3.92 7.30 31.01
N GLY A 23 -5.12 6.84 30.67
CA GLY A 23 -5.38 5.42 30.46
C GLY A 23 -4.84 4.94 29.12
N GLU A 24 -4.94 3.64 28.92
CA GLU A 24 -4.60 3.03 27.64
C GLU A 24 -5.55 3.53 26.55
N PHE A 25 -5.01 3.85 25.37
CA PHE A 25 -5.84 4.28 24.25
C PHE A 25 -5.15 3.96 22.93
N TRP A 26 -5.95 4.00 21.85
CA TRP A 26 -5.50 3.75 20.50
C TRP A 26 -5.82 4.96 19.64
N LEU A 27 -4.87 5.35 18.79
CA LEU A 27 -5.07 6.40 17.81
C LEU A 27 -4.91 5.82 16.41
N PHE A 28 -5.82 6.22 15.54
CA PHE A 28 -5.75 5.86 14.13
C PHE A 28 -4.86 6.87 13.40
N ASP A 29 -3.83 6.33 12.74
CA ASP A 29 -2.90 7.15 11.96
C ASP A 29 -3.35 7.12 10.50
N GLU A 30 -4.07 8.15 10.09
CA GLU A 30 -4.62 8.21 8.74
C GLU A 30 -3.55 8.30 7.66
N GLY A 31 -2.44 8.99 7.95
CA GLY A 31 -1.29 9.04 7.03
C GLY A 31 -0.69 7.66 6.80
N LYS A 32 -0.50 6.91 7.87
CA LYS A 32 0.01 5.54 7.79
C LYS A 32 -0.97 4.64 7.04
N PHE A 33 -2.26 4.79 7.29
CA PHE A 33 -3.29 4.02 6.60
C PHE A 33 -3.25 4.29 5.09
N ALA A 34 -3.20 5.57 4.71
CA ALA A 34 -3.14 5.95 3.29
C ALA A 34 -1.90 5.37 2.62
N GLU A 35 -0.75 5.45 3.29
CA GLU A 35 0.50 4.89 2.78
C GLU A 35 0.38 3.37 2.56
N LEU A 36 -0.19 2.66 3.53
CA LEU A 36 -0.40 1.22 3.42
C LEU A 36 -1.33 0.86 2.26
N ILE A 37 -2.38 1.64 2.04
CA ILE A 37 -3.29 1.41 0.91
C ILE A 37 -2.55 1.56 -0.41
N VAL A 38 -1.76 2.62 -0.57
CA VAL A 38 -0.99 2.84 -1.80
C VAL A 38 0.00 1.70 -2.02
N GLN A 39 0.72 1.29 -0.99
CA GLN A 39 1.67 0.18 -1.07
C GLN A 39 0.98 -1.13 -1.47
N GLU A 40 -0.20 -1.38 -0.92
CA GLU A 40 -0.97 -2.57 -1.26
C GLU A 40 -1.39 -2.56 -2.73
N CYS A 41 -1.86 -1.41 -3.23
CA CYS A 41 -2.23 -1.27 -4.64
C CYS A 41 -1.03 -1.53 -5.55
N VAL A 42 0.12 -0.97 -5.20
CA VAL A 42 1.36 -1.18 -5.95
C VAL A 42 1.75 -2.67 -5.93
N SER A 43 1.64 -3.30 -4.78
CA SER A 43 1.95 -4.72 -4.63
C SER A 43 1.07 -5.60 -5.52
N VAL A 44 -0.22 -5.30 -5.58
CA VAL A 44 -1.16 -6.04 -6.44
C VAL A 44 -0.75 -5.91 -7.91
N ILE A 45 -0.44 -4.69 -8.35
CA ILE A 45 -0.04 -4.45 -9.74
C ILE A 45 1.27 -5.19 -10.06
N ASN A 46 2.25 -5.13 -9.17
CA ASN A 46 3.54 -5.78 -9.37
C ASN A 46 3.41 -7.30 -9.41
N THR A 47 2.55 -7.87 -8.58
CA THR A 47 2.31 -9.31 -8.59
C THR A 47 1.68 -9.73 -9.91
N GLU A 48 0.67 -9.01 -10.36
CA GLU A 48 0.01 -9.29 -11.64
C GLU A 48 0.99 -9.20 -12.81
N ALA A 49 1.81 -8.15 -12.82
CA ALA A 49 2.82 -7.96 -13.86
C ALA A 49 3.87 -9.08 -13.86
N GLY A 50 4.25 -9.53 -12.66
CA GLY A 50 5.26 -10.59 -12.50
C GLY A 50 4.77 -11.96 -12.94
N GLU A 51 3.47 -12.18 -12.95
CA GLU A 51 2.89 -13.46 -13.39
C GLU A 51 2.78 -13.60 -14.90
N ARG A 52 2.94 -12.50 -15.64
CA ARG A 52 2.87 -12.54 -17.09
C ARG A 52 4.19 -12.94 -17.69
N GLU A 53 4.12 -13.74 -18.74
CA GLU A 53 5.31 -14.11 -19.50
C GLU A 53 5.71 -12.97 -20.42
N ASP A 54 7.01 -12.78 -20.56
CA ASP A 54 7.57 -11.68 -21.34
C ASP A 54 7.96 -12.16 -22.75
N ASP A 55 7.03 -12.88 -23.40
CA ASP A 55 7.30 -13.59 -24.63
C ASP A 55 7.16 -12.76 -25.90
N ASP A 56 6.36 -11.68 -25.86
CA ASP A 56 6.11 -10.90 -27.06
C ASP A 56 6.12 -9.40 -26.74
N GLU A 57 6.04 -8.60 -27.80
CA GLU A 57 6.09 -7.15 -27.67
C GLU A 57 4.91 -6.60 -26.88
N TYR A 58 3.75 -7.22 -27.02
CA TYR A 58 2.55 -6.77 -26.31
C TYR A 58 2.73 -6.92 -24.81
N GLU A 59 3.22 -8.07 -24.36
CA GLU A 59 3.43 -8.32 -22.94
C GLU A 59 4.51 -7.40 -22.37
N ARG A 60 5.57 -7.15 -23.13
CA ARG A 60 6.61 -6.20 -22.69
C ARG A 60 6.08 -4.79 -22.59
N ALA A 61 5.29 -4.36 -23.56
CA ALA A 61 4.67 -3.03 -23.52
C ALA A 61 3.74 -2.90 -22.33
N TRP A 62 2.97 -3.95 -22.04
CA TRP A 62 2.07 -3.97 -20.89
C TRP A 62 2.85 -3.83 -19.56
N LYS A 63 3.94 -4.57 -19.43
CA LYS A 63 4.80 -4.48 -18.24
C LYS A 63 5.40 -3.09 -18.07
N MET A 64 5.91 -2.53 -19.16
CA MET A 64 6.48 -1.18 -19.13
C MET A 64 5.42 -0.15 -18.73
N GLY A 65 4.21 -0.29 -19.26
CA GLY A 65 3.11 0.60 -18.92
C GLY A 65 2.72 0.51 -17.44
N THR A 66 2.67 -0.70 -16.89
CA THR A 66 2.33 -0.88 -15.48
C THR A 66 3.43 -0.36 -14.56
N GLU A 67 4.70 -0.57 -14.93
CA GLU A 67 5.83 -0.04 -14.16
C GLU A 67 5.80 1.49 -14.13
N PHE A 68 5.49 2.10 -15.25
CA PHE A 68 5.37 3.55 -15.35
C PHE A 68 4.21 4.05 -14.48
N ALA A 69 3.07 3.36 -14.54
CA ALA A 69 1.91 3.74 -13.73
C ALA A 69 2.23 3.66 -12.23
N VAL A 70 2.92 2.60 -11.81
CA VAL A 70 3.35 2.43 -10.42
C VAL A 70 4.25 3.58 -10.00
N TYR A 71 5.22 3.91 -10.85
CA TYR A 71 6.12 5.02 -10.59
C TYR A 71 5.36 6.33 -10.41
N GLN A 72 4.39 6.61 -11.28
CA GLN A 72 3.59 7.82 -11.20
C GLN A 72 2.77 7.89 -9.91
N ILE A 73 2.18 6.77 -9.51
CA ILE A 73 1.40 6.69 -8.27
C ILE A 73 2.29 6.99 -7.07
N LYS A 74 3.44 6.35 -6.99
CA LYS A 74 4.38 6.58 -5.88
C LYS A 74 4.85 8.02 -5.81
N GLN A 75 5.15 8.60 -6.96
CA GLN A 75 5.60 10.00 -7.01
C GLN A 75 4.49 10.94 -6.58
N HIS A 76 3.28 10.68 -7.03
CA HIS A 76 2.14 11.54 -6.71
C HIS A 76 1.87 11.59 -5.21
N PHE A 77 1.92 10.45 -4.54
CA PHE A 77 1.62 10.35 -3.11
C PHE A 77 2.85 10.44 -2.21
N GLY A 78 4.04 10.48 -2.79
CA GLY A 78 5.26 10.52 -2.01
C GLY A 78 5.54 9.24 -1.23
N VAL A 79 5.07 8.11 -1.73
CA VAL A 79 5.25 6.81 -1.08
C VAL A 79 6.47 6.12 -1.65
N GLU A 80 7.36 5.67 -0.77
CA GLU A 80 8.56 4.91 -1.14
C GLU A 80 8.47 3.51 -0.54
N GLU A 81 8.98 2.55 -1.26
CA GLU A 81 9.11 1.17 -0.76
C GLU A 81 10.54 0.88 -0.39
#